data_459f7f70e942fa54b8fbf3d06c0dabaa
#
_entry.id   459f7f70e942fa54b8fbf3d06c0dabaa
#
_cell.length_a   1.000
_cell.length_b   1.000
_cell.length_c   1.000
_cell.angle_alpha   90.00
_cell.angle_beta   90.00
_cell.angle_gamma   90.00
#
_symmetry.space_group_name_H-M   'P 1'
#
loop_
_entity.id
_entity.type
_entity.pdbx_description
1 polymer ?
#
loop_
_entity_poly.entity_id
_entity_poly.type
_entity_poly.pdbx_seq_one_letter_code
_entity_poly.pdbx_strand_id
1 'polypeptide(L)'
;MLLWAPLMWLQAPSSFAQSLFGRPPTRVMIHNPESTKGLRNRATISVVVPEDAGNSLGAIVLRQLPNLDQWDWGRLEPWVYFGDYSLRGKGERGLATAFASGSEEDLNIQFNPAIEPGHTVNVVFRGFNPQSSIYQWSTELLADGEDPVRYLGPTLSLNVYQQDPYR
;
A
#
# COMPACT_ATOMS: atom_id res chain seq x y z
N MET A 1 -43.78 46.48 -25.48
CA MET A 1 -42.61 46.41 -24.57
C MET A 1 -42.56 45.00 -23.98
N LEU A 2 -41.74 44.13 -24.54
CA LEU A 2 -41.56 42.76 -24.06
C LEU A 2 -40.33 42.71 -23.14
N LEU A 3 -40.58 42.42 -21.86
CA LEU A 3 -39.52 42.25 -20.86
C LEU A 3 -38.95 40.84 -20.99
N TRP A 4 -37.72 40.75 -21.40
CA TRP A 4 -36.89 39.52 -21.34
C TRP A 4 -36.30 39.38 -19.96
N ALA A 5 -36.71 38.34 -19.19
CA ALA A 5 -36.09 37.96 -17.95
C ALA A 5 -34.93 36.98 -18.27
N PRO A 6 -33.71 37.19 -17.76
CA PRO A 6 -32.64 36.22 -17.94
C PRO A 6 -32.86 35.03 -17.04
N LEU A 7 -32.90 33.83 -17.63
CA LEU A 7 -32.91 32.54 -16.93
C LEU A 7 -31.53 32.35 -16.28
N MET A 8 -31.43 32.59 -14.97
CA MET A 8 -30.23 32.24 -14.19
C MET A 8 -30.21 30.72 -14.03
N TRP A 9 -29.25 30.07 -14.70
CA TRP A 9 -28.89 28.68 -14.44
C TRP A 9 -28.23 28.60 -13.08
N LEU A 10 -28.95 28.12 -12.09
CA LEU A 10 -28.35 27.67 -10.82
C LEU A 10 -27.48 26.42 -11.12
N GLN A 11 -26.19 26.59 -11.20
CA GLN A 11 -25.27 25.46 -11.15
C GLN A 11 -25.32 24.90 -9.75
N ALA A 12 -25.89 23.69 -9.60
CA ALA A 12 -25.80 22.95 -8.38
C ALA A 12 -24.30 22.64 -8.11
N PRO A 13 -23.80 22.85 -6.88
CA PRO A 13 -22.44 22.45 -6.56
C PRO A 13 -22.30 20.95 -6.80
N SER A 14 -21.34 20.54 -7.62
CA SER A 14 -20.97 19.15 -7.78
C SER A 14 -20.49 18.64 -6.42
N SER A 15 -21.32 17.88 -5.75
CA SER A 15 -20.95 17.13 -4.56
C SER A 15 -19.98 16.04 -5.01
N PHE A 16 -18.68 16.23 -4.80
CA PHE A 16 -17.70 15.17 -4.95
C PHE A 16 -18.01 14.13 -3.87
N ALA A 17 -18.53 12.99 -4.28
CA ALA A 17 -18.75 11.87 -3.38
C ALA A 17 -17.38 11.29 -3.02
N GLN A 18 -17.03 11.32 -1.74
CA GLN A 18 -15.79 10.71 -1.25
C GLN A 18 -15.80 9.21 -1.51
N SER A 19 -14.67 8.68 -1.97
CA SER A 19 -14.49 7.24 -2.14
C SER A 19 -14.17 6.60 -0.81
N LEU A 20 -15.02 5.68 -0.36
CA LEU A 20 -14.90 5.05 0.95
C LEU A 20 -15.16 3.53 0.87
N PHE A 21 -14.61 2.79 1.83
CA PHE A 21 -14.98 1.40 2.07
C PHE A 21 -16.24 1.32 2.93
N GLY A 22 -17.12 0.38 2.63
CA GLY A 22 -18.18 -0.05 3.55
C GLY A 22 -17.57 -0.84 4.72
N ARG A 23 -16.59 -1.72 4.39
CA ARG A 23 -15.76 -2.45 5.34
C ARG A 23 -14.31 -2.41 4.89
N PRO A 24 -13.45 -1.62 5.53
CA PRO A 24 -12.05 -1.50 5.13
C PRO A 24 -11.27 -2.80 5.37
N PRO A 25 -10.20 -3.07 4.60
CA PRO A 25 -9.30 -4.17 4.87
C PRO A 25 -8.65 -4.03 6.25
N THR A 26 -8.71 -5.10 7.06
CA THR A 26 -8.09 -5.15 8.40
C THR A 26 -6.90 -6.09 8.47
N ARG A 27 -6.73 -6.96 7.45
CA ARG A 27 -5.60 -7.90 7.35
C ARG A 27 -4.59 -7.34 6.37
N VAL A 28 -3.60 -6.66 6.90
CA VAL A 28 -2.39 -6.25 6.19
C VAL A 28 -1.21 -6.88 6.89
N MET A 29 -0.34 -7.54 6.16
CA MET A 29 0.81 -8.27 6.69
C MET A 29 2.04 -7.91 5.88
N ILE A 30 3.21 -7.98 6.52
CA ILE A 30 4.49 -7.90 5.85
C ILE A 30 5.28 -9.17 6.12
N HIS A 31 5.91 -9.69 5.08
CA HIS A 31 6.72 -10.89 5.13
C HIS A 31 8.13 -10.58 4.61
N ASN A 32 9.13 -11.05 5.29
CA ASN A 32 10.52 -11.02 4.82
C ASN A 32 11.17 -12.35 5.18
N PRO A 33 11.37 -13.28 4.23
CA PRO A 33 11.92 -14.59 4.50
C PRO A 33 13.40 -14.57 4.88
N GLU A 34 14.12 -13.50 4.51
CA GLU A 34 15.51 -13.28 4.89
C GLU A 34 15.60 -12.11 5.86
N SER A 35 16.08 -12.37 7.07
CA SER A 35 16.15 -11.37 8.14
C SER A 35 17.57 -10.98 8.54
N THR A 36 18.60 -11.41 7.81
CA THR A 36 19.99 -11.10 8.11
C THR A 36 20.40 -9.76 7.48
N LYS A 37 21.03 -8.88 8.26
CA LYS A 37 21.57 -7.60 7.81
C LYS A 37 22.42 -7.76 6.54
N GLY A 38 22.21 -6.86 5.58
CA GLY A 38 23.00 -6.77 4.35
C GLY A 38 22.69 -7.85 3.31
N LEU A 39 21.86 -8.85 3.64
CA LEU A 39 21.42 -9.83 2.66
C LEU A 39 20.23 -9.32 1.85
N ARG A 40 20.05 -9.88 0.66
CA ARG A 40 18.91 -9.56 -0.20
C ARG A 40 17.61 -9.97 0.48
N ASN A 41 16.67 -9.05 0.51
CA ASN A 41 15.33 -9.31 1.01
C ASN A 41 14.32 -9.54 -0.13
N ARG A 42 13.17 -10.08 0.26
CA ARG A 42 11.98 -10.19 -0.56
C ARG A 42 10.79 -9.74 0.28
N ALA A 43 10.80 -8.45 0.63
CA ALA A 43 9.72 -7.87 1.41
C ALA A 43 8.40 -7.99 0.63
N THR A 44 7.41 -8.64 1.22
CA THR A 44 6.10 -8.87 0.60
C THR A 44 5.02 -8.30 1.49
N ILE A 45 4.25 -7.36 0.96
CA ILE A 45 3.08 -6.77 1.62
C ILE A 45 1.86 -7.50 1.12
N SER A 46 1.12 -8.15 2.03
CA SER A 46 -0.10 -8.90 1.73
C SER A 46 -1.31 -8.17 2.29
N VAL A 47 -2.33 -7.94 1.48
CA VAL A 47 -3.60 -7.32 1.89
C VAL A 47 -4.75 -8.20 1.48
N VAL A 48 -5.64 -8.46 2.43
CA VAL A 48 -6.91 -9.14 2.19
C VAL A 48 -8.01 -8.11 2.09
N VAL A 49 -8.57 -7.93 0.91
CA VAL A 49 -9.74 -7.06 0.68
C VAL A 49 -11.00 -7.88 0.96
N PRO A 50 -11.82 -7.51 1.95
CA PRO A 50 -13.04 -8.27 2.27
C PRO A 50 -14.02 -8.33 1.10
N GLU A 51 -14.81 -9.38 0.99
CA GLU A 51 -15.86 -9.50 -0.03
C GLU A 51 -16.91 -8.37 0.10
N ASP A 52 -17.17 -7.95 1.33
CA ASP A 52 -18.10 -6.88 1.69
C ASP A 52 -17.43 -5.50 1.84
N ALA A 53 -16.24 -5.31 1.24
CA ALA A 53 -15.54 -4.04 1.28
C ALA A 53 -16.33 -2.87 0.68
N GLY A 54 -17.26 -3.16 -0.23
CA GLY A 54 -18.11 -2.16 -0.88
C GLY A 54 -17.41 -1.25 -1.88
N ASN A 55 -16.08 -1.29 -1.92
CA ASN A 55 -15.23 -0.60 -2.90
C ASN A 55 -13.92 -1.36 -3.08
N SER A 56 -13.23 -1.13 -4.20
CA SER A 56 -11.93 -1.70 -4.50
C SER A 56 -10.81 -0.98 -3.74
N LEU A 57 -9.71 -1.66 -3.50
CA LEU A 57 -8.50 -1.06 -2.91
C LEU A 57 -7.69 -0.38 -4.01
N GLY A 58 -7.61 0.95 -3.98
CA GLY A 58 -6.87 1.75 -4.95
C GLY A 58 -5.41 1.95 -4.57
N ALA A 59 -5.11 2.13 -3.28
CA ALA A 59 -3.74 2.38 -2.84
C ALA A 59 -3.48 1.96 -1.39
N ILE A 60 -2.18 1.78 -1.09
CA ILE A 60 -1.64 1.58 0.26
C ILE A 60 -0.54 2.60 0.47
N VAL A 61 -0.52 3.23 1.64
CA VAL A 61 0.59 4.07 2.09
C VAL A 61 1.22 3.42 3.31
N LEU A 62 2.52 3.21 3.26
CA LEU A 62 3.34 2.74 4.38
C LEU A 62 4.25 3.87 4.81
N ARG A 63 4.15 4.26 6.08
CA ARG A 63 5.04 5.26 6.68
C ARG A 63 5.93 4.59 7.69
N GLN A 64 7.24 4.60 7.44
CA GLN A 64 8.20 4.03 8.37
C GLN A 64 8.20 4.85 9.67
N LEU A 65 8.09 4.17 10.80
CA LEU A 65 8.27 4.81 12.11
C LEU A 65 9.76 5.11 12.34
N PRO A 66 10.10 6.14 13.12
CA PRO A 66 11.48 6.54 13.34
C PRO A 66 12.40 5.38 13.70
N ASN A 67 13.51 5.26 12.97
CA ASN A 67 14.53 4.25 13.16
C ASN A 67 15.92 4.84 12.88
N LEU A 68 16.98 4.10 13.19
CA LEU A 68 18.38 4.49 12.89
C LEU A 68 18.71 4.41 11.41
N ASP A 69 17.92 3.63 10.64
CA ASP A 69 18.14 3.38 9.23
C ASP A 69 16.80 3.28 8.50
N GLN A 70 16.83 3.46 7.20
CA GLN A 70 15.64 3.33 6.35
C GLN A 70 15.57 1.94 5.73
N TRP A 71 14.35 1.45 5.52
CA TRP A 71 14.13 0.20 4.83
C TRP A 71 14.40 0.36 3.33
N ASP A 72 15.22 -0.52 2.79
CA ASP A 72 15.50 -0.57 1.35
C ASP A 72 14.43 -1.40 0.63
N TRP A 73 13.53 -0.71 -0.05
CA TRP A 73 12.53 -1.31 -0.92
C TRP A 73 13.09 -1.71 -2.29
N GLY A 74 14.36 -1.38 -2.58
CA GLY A 74 15.01 -1.62 -3.86
C GLY A 74 14.41 -0.78 -4.98
N ARG A 75 14.20 -1.42 -6.14
CA ARG A 75 13.53 -0.74 -7.25
C ARG A 75 12.04 -0.62 -6.96
N LEU A 76 11.50 0.57 -7.11
CA LEU A 76 10.07 0.88 -6.90
C LEU A 76 9.19 0.39 -8.07
N GLU A 77 9.48 -0.80 -8.58
CA GLU A 77 8.69 -1.55 -9.56
C GLU A 77 8.34 -2.91 -8.96
N PRO A 78 7.30 -3.00 -8.15
CA PRO A 78 6.97 -4.24 -7.46
C PRO A 78 6.43 -5.30 -8.44
N TRP A 79 6.56 -6.56 -8.03
CA TRP A 79 5.77 -7.66 -8.59
C TRP A 79 4.50 -7.84 -7.78
N VAL A 80 3.39 -8.13 -8.44
CA VAL A 80 2.10 -8.36 -7.80
C VAL A 80 1.59 -9.74 -8.16
N TYR A 81 1.09 -10.48 -7.17
CA TYR A 81 0.36 -11.72 -7.38
C TYR A 81 -0.84 -11.81 -6.45
N PHE A 82 -1.84 -12.59 -6.84
CA PHE A 82 -3.07 -12.80 -6.09
C PHE A 82 -3.06 -14.13 -5.35
N GLY A 83 -3.91 -14.24 -4.33
CA GLY A 83 -4.08 -15.43 -3.50
C GLY A 83 -3.21 -15.41 -2.25
N ASP A 84 -3.08 -16.56 -1.59
CA ASP A 84 -2.34 -16.66 -0.35
C ASP A 84 -0.85 -16.35 -0.51
N TYR A 85 -0.24 -15.82 0.56
CA TYR A 85 1.19 -15.55 0.56
C TYR A 85 1.99 -16.81 0.25
N SER A 86 2.96 -16.68 -0.65
CA SER A 86 3.86 -17.76 -1.03
C SER A 86 5.29 -17.27 -1.24
N LEU A 87 6.26 -17.96 -0.67
CA LEU A 87 7.70 -17.72 -0.89
C LEU A 87 8.08 -17.84 -2.37
N ARG A 88 7.36 -18.64 -3.14
CA ARG A 88 7.60 -18.92 -4.56
C ARG A 88 6.61 -18.19 -5.48
N GLY A 89 5.73 -17.39 -4.92
CA GLY A 89 4.76 -16.61 -5.71
C GLY A 89 5.48 -15.82 -6.80
N LYS A 90 5.15 -16.10 -8.05
CA LYS A 90 5.64 -15.33 -9.20
C LYS A 90 4.65 -14.21 -9.43
N GLY A 91 5.09 -12.98 -9.24
CA GLY A 91 4.27 -11.81 -9.52
C GLY A 91 4.45 -11.35 -10.96
N GLU A 92 3.54 -10.50 -11.39
CA GLU A 92 3.59 -9.73 -12.63
C GLU A 92 3.92 -8.28 -12.32
N ARG A 93 4.58 -7.59 -13.24
CA ARG A 93 4.82 -6.15 -13.16
C ARG A 93 3.68 -5.39 -13.84
N GLY A 94 3.54 -4.11 -13.49
CA GLY A 94 2.55 -3.23 -14.10
C GLY A 94 1.18 -3.23 -13.43
N LEU A 95 0.91 -4.13 -12.48
CA LEU A 95 -0.33 -4.16 -11.69
C LEU A 95 -0.29 -3.19 -10.48
N ALA A 96 0.89 -2.75 -10.11
CA ALA A 96 1.08 -1.70 -9.12
C ALA A 96 2.28 -0.83 -9.47
N THR A 97 2.20 0.44 -9.11
CA THR A 97 3.31 1.38 -9.11
C THR A 97 3.61 1.78 -7.69
N ALA A 98 4.89 1.91 -7.36
CA ALA A 98 5.31 2.36 -6.05
C ALA A 98 6.20 3.59 -6.19
N PHE A 99 6.07 4.53 -5.28
CA PHE A 99 6.90 5.73 -5.22
C PHE A 99 7.09 6.17 -3.78
N ALA A 100 8.28 6.70 -3.49
CA ALA A 100 8.54 7.38 -2.23
C ALA A 100 7.96 8.79 -2.29
N SER A 101 7.32 9.25 -1.22
CA SER A 101 6.78 10.61 -1.13
C SER A 101 7.28 11.33 0.12
N GLY A 102 7.54 12.61 -0.05
CA GLY A 102 7.90 13.49 1.06
C GLY A 102 9.30 13.24 1.62
N SER A 103 9.38 12.65 2.80
CA SER A 103 10.60 12.43 3.58
C SER A 103 11.37 11.15 3.25
N GLU A 104 11.16 10.50 2.11
CA GLU A 104 11.71 9.17 1.76
C GLU A 104 11.24 8.02 2.68
N GLU A 105 10.54 8.34 3.76
CA GLU A 105 10.03 7.37 4.74
C GLU A 105 8.68 6.78 4.33
N ASP A 106 7.95 7.46 3.44
CA ASP A 106 6.64 7.07 2.98
C ASP A 106 6.73 6.30 1.65
N LEU A 107 6.26 5.05 1.65
CA LEU A 107 6.08 4.25 0.45
C LEU A 107 4.61 4.27 0.05
N ASN A 108 4.32 4.83 -1.12
CA ASN A 108 2.99 4.81 -1.71
C ASN A 108 2.93 3.72 -2.79
N ILE A 109 1.94 2.85 -2.69
CA ILE A 109 1.68 1.76 -3.63
C ILE A 109 0.30 2.01 -4.23
N GLN A 110 0.24 2.25 -5.54
CA GLN A 110 -1.01 2.42 -6.29
C GLN A 110 -1.25 1.20 -7.16
N PHE A 111 -2.48 0.70 -7.14
CA PHE A 111 -2.91 -0.44 -7.96
C PHE A 111 -3.58 0.03 -9.24
N ASN A 112 -3.25 -0.62 -10.36
CA ASN A 112 -3.89 -0.39 -11.65
C ASN A 112 -3.98 -1.73 -12.43
N PRO A 113 -5.18 -2.32 -12.50
CA PRO A 113 -6.44 -1.86 -11.91
C PRO A 113 -6.49 -1.95 -10.37
N ALA A 114 -7.42 -1.24 -9.75
CA ALA A 114 -7.68 -1.36 -8.32
C ALA A 114 -8.07 -2.80 -7.94
N ILE A 115 -7.77 -3.21 -6.71
CA ILE A 115 -7.97 -4.57 -6.23
C ILE A 115 -9.42 -4.75 -5.79
N GLU A 116 -10.14 -5.62 -6.47
CA GLU A 116 -11.55 -5.89 -6.20
C GLU A 116 -11.79 -6.55 -4.84
N PRO A 117 -12.96 -6.36 -4.22
CA PRO A 117 -13.39 -7.08 -3.04
C PRO A 117 -13.27 -8.60 -3.19
N GLY A 118 -12.96 -9.30 -2.10
CA GLY A 118 -12.79 -10.75 -2.08
C GLY A 118 -11.41 -11.25 -2.50
N HIS A 119 -10.50 -10.37 -2.90
CA HIS A 119 -9.16 -10.75 -3.33
C HIS A 119 -8.09 -10.52 -2.25
N THR A 120 -7.11 -11.40 -2.22
CA THR A 120 -5.85 -11.17 -1.50
C THR A 120 -4.79 -10.78 -2.51
N VAL A 121 -4.14 -9.65 -2.29
CA VAL A 121 -3.05 -9.15 -3.13
C VAL A 121 -1.74 -9.18 -2.37
N ASN A 122 -0.66 -9.56 -3.06
CA ASN A 122 0.70 -9.58 -2.52
C ASN A 122 1.60 -8.72 -3.40
N VAL A 123 2.21 -7.69 -2.79
CA VAL A 123 3.12 -6.75 -3.45
C VAL A 123 4.54 -7.07 -3.00
N VAL A 124 5.40 -7.43 -3.93
CA VAL A 124 6.75 -7.95 -3.67
C VAL A 124 7.80 -6.94 -4.08
N PHE A 125 8.62 -6.55 -3.13
CA PHE A 125 9.81 -5.72 -3.32
C PHE A 125 11.08 -6.55 -3.15
N ARG A 126 12.18 -6.11 -3.76
CA ARG A 126 13.48 -6.74 -3.64
C ARG A 126 14.55 -5.67 -3.42
N GLY A 127 15.01 -5.58 -2.21
CA GLY A 127 16.08 -4.70 -1.77
C GLY A 127 17.12 -5.46 -0.97
N PHE A 128 17.73 -4.78 -0.01
CA PHE A 128 18.65 -5.37 0.95
C PHE A 128 18.17 -5.09 2.37
N ASN A 129 18.41 -6.00 3.28
CA ASN A 129 18.11 -5.76 4.69
C ASN A 129 19.02 -4.65 5.23
N PRO A 130 18.46 -3.61 5.85
CA PRO A 130 19.24 -2.53 6.43
C PRO A 130 19.97 -2.96 7.72
N GLN A 131 20.36 -2.01 8.56
CA GLN A 131 21.00 -2.28 9.84
C GLN A 131 20.12 -3.15 10.75
N SER A 132 20.77 -3.92 11.63
CA SER A 132 20.06 -4.75 12.62
C SER A 132 19.21 -3.88 13.53
N SER A 133 17.90 -4.06 13.44
CA SER A 133 16.89 -3.32 14.21
C SER A 133 15.50 -3.94 14.02
N ILE A 134 14.52 -3.37 14.72
CA ILE A 134 13.09 -3.64 14.48
C ILE A 134 12.54 -2.49 13.64
N TYR A 135 12.10 -2.79 12.43
CA TYR A 135 11.48 -1.84 11.52
C TYR A 135 9.96 -1.92 11.63
N GLN A 136 9.32 -0.78 11.72
CA GLN A 136 7.87 -0.69 11.86
C GLN A 136 7.29 0.33 10.90
N TRP A 137 6.05 0.09 10.45
CA TRP A 137 5.33 1.00 9.57
C TRP A 137 3.89 1.16 10.04
N SER A 138 3.41 2.38 10.07
CA SER A 138 1.96 2.62 10.04
C SER A 138 1.46 2.41 8.61
N THR A 139 0.23 1.91 8.49
CA THR A 139 -0.40 1.68 7.19
C THR A 139 -1.65 2.52 7.03
N GLU A 140 -1.84 3.05 5.83
CA GLU A 140 -3.08 3.69 5.40
C GLU A 140 -3.59 2.98 4.16
N LEU A 141 -4.90 2.75 4.09
CA LEU A 141 -5.58 2.09 2.99
C LEU A 141 -6.56 3.07 2.36
N LEU A 142 -6.54 3.16 1.04
CA LEU A 142 -7.36 4.08 0.28
C LEU A 142 -8.25 3.30 -0.68
N ALA A 143 -9.54 3.60 -0.64
CA ALA A 143 -10.49 3.08 -1.63
C ALA A 143 -10.17 3.65 -3.02
N ASP A 144 -10.58 2.93 -4.06
CA ASP A 144 -10.48 3.43 -5.43
C ASP A 144 -11.47 4.57 -5.68
N GLY A 145 -11.06 5.58 -6.45
CA GLY A 145 -11.89 6.70 -6.86
C GLY A 145 -11.30 8.07 -6.51
N GLU A 146 -12.13 9.10 -6.71
CA GLU A 146 -11.76 10.48 -6.41
C GLU A 146 -11.91 10.77 -4.91
N ASP A 147 -10.98 11.57 -4.36
CA ASP A 147 -10.94 12.00 -2.95
C ASP A 147 -11.13 10.83 -1.94
N PRO A 148 -10.23 9.81 -1.95
CA PRO A 148 -10.40 8.63 -1.12
C PRO A 148 -10.19 8.93 0.36
N VAL A 149 -11.09 8.40 1.19
CA VAL A 149 -10.91 8.40 2.64
C VAL A 149 -9.73 7.50 3.02
N ARG A 150 -8.91 7.98 3.95
CA ARG A 150 -7.76 7.24 4.48
C ARG A 150 -8.18 6.40 5.68
N TYR A 151 -8.01 5.10 5.57
CA TYR A 151 -8.27 4.16 6.66
C TYR A 151 -6.97 3.68 7.27
N LEU A 152 -6.85 3.80 8.58
CA LEU A 152 -5.69 3.27 9.30
C LEU A 152 -5.76 1.74 9.32
N GLY A 153 -4.70 1.11 8.85
CA GLY A 153 -4.48 -0.32 8.95
C GLY A 153 -3.64 -0.69 10.17
N PRO A 154 -3.29 -1.98 10.32
CA PRO A 154 -2.41 -2.43 11.40
C PRO A 154 -0.99 -1.90 11.24
N THR A 155 -0.27 -1.74 12.34
CA THR A 155 1.17 -1.51 12.31
C THR A 155 1.89 -2.78 11.85
N LEU A 156 2.74 -2.65 10.84
CA LEU A 156 3.58 -3.73 10.35
C LEU A 156 4.93 -3.71 11.07
N SER A 157 5.56 -4.87 11.22
CA SER A 157 6.86 -4.98 11.90
C SER A 157 7.72 -6.09 11.28
N LEU A 158 9.00 -5.80 11.09
CA LEU A 158 10.03 -6.74 10.68
C LEU A 158 11.28 -6.62 11.57
N ASN A 159 11.87 -7.75 11.86
CA ASN A 159 13.15 -7.81 12.59
C ASN A 159 14.28 -8.08 11.62
N VAL A 160 15.38 -7.33 11.75
CA VAL A 160 16.65 -7.58 11.06
C VAL A 160 17.69 -7.89 12.12
N TYR A 161 18.40 -9.01 11.94
CA TYR A 161 19.39 -9.52 12.87
C TYR A 161 20.81 -9.30 12.34
N GLN A 162 21.75 -9.14 13.27
CA GLN A 162 23.16 -9.17 12.95
C GLN A 162 23.55 -10.58 12.52
N GLN A 163 24.38 -10.72 11.50
CA GLN A 163 24.97 -12.00 11.16
C GLN A 163 25.85 -12.48 12.32
N ASP A 164 25.67 -13.73 12.71
CA ASP A 164 26.54 -14.35 13.72
C ASP A 164 27.90 -14.61 13.09
N PRO A 165 28.99 -13.98 13.59
CA PRO A 165 30.32 -14.17 13.02
C PRO A 165 30.89 -15.57 13.26
N TYR A 166 30.23 -16.42 14.04
CA TYR A 166 30.69 -17.78 14.42
C TYR A 166 29.84 -18.91 13.77
N ARG A 167 29.03 -18.57 12.77
CA ARG A 167 28.29 -19.56 11.97
C ARG A 167 28.78 -19.68 10.56
#